data_a22326bbe13030023b23bb247ed4851d
#
_entry.id   a22326bbe13030023b23bb247ed4851d
#
_cell.length_a   1.000
_cell.length_b   1.000
_cell.length_c   1.000
_cell.angle_alpha   90.00
_cell.angle_beta   90.00
_cell.angle_gamma   90.00
#
_symmetry.space_group_name_H-M   'P 1'
#
loop_
_entity.id
_entity.type
_entity.pdbx_description
1 polymer ?
#
loop_
_entity_poly.entity_id
_entity_poly.type
_entity_poly.pdbx_seq_one_letter_code
_entity_poly.pdbx_strand_id
1 'polypeptide(L)'
;MYRESVCENGQKILGTRSKGDRMRGQFMRTGTTFQSVLSVGLLLTAGFHSVGFAQQAPQSSQDSLKHGVRNIVLVHGAWADGSSWSGVIPLLEADGYHVVAVQLPLTSLTDDDAVAQRAITRITTAYPGPVLLVGHSYGGVVIGDTPGNDPNVAGLVYVAAFAPDSGESALSLLETLKTPSPITPFLVFDASGQFVTISPQGVAEAFAQDLSKREQVQLTATQGPASVAVLAATPTVIPAWRTKPSWFIVASQDKAITAGLEESMAERIGATTITLPTCHLAMLQEPQRVAEFIEQAATSIGGR
;
A
#
# COMPACT_ATOMS: atom_id res chain seq x y z
N MET A 1 51.31 -7.88 -26.20
CA MET A 1 52.59 -7.47 -25.55
C MET A 1 52.32 -6.12 -24.90
N TYR A 2 51.73 -6.10 -23.66
CA TYR A 2 51.82 -4.96 -22.72
C TYR A 2 51.67 -5.52 -21.31
N ARG A 3 52.52 -5.03 -20.42
CA ARG A 3 52.93 -5.60 -19.13
C ARG A 3 51.91 -5.38 -18.03
N GLU A 4 51.78 -6.39 -17.17
CA GLU A 4 51.24 -6.30 -15.80
C GLU A 4 52.07 -5.33 -14.96
N SER A 5 51.36 -4.59 -14.09
CA SER A 5 51.97 -3.89 -12.95
C SER A 5 51.21 -4.27 -11.68
N VAL A 6 51.80 -5.13 -10.93
CA VAL A 6 51.44 -5.47 -9.56
C VAL A 6 51.92 -4.36 -8.64
N CYS A 7 51.09 -3.86 -7.74
CA CYS A 7 51.52 -3.11 -6.55
C CYS A 7 50.98 -3.84 -5.31
N GLU A 8 51.93 -4.56 -4.67
CA GLU A 8 51.83 -4.97 -3.26
C GLU A 8 51.88 -3.75 -2.34
N ASN A 9 51.00 -3.66 -1.37
CA ASN A 9 51.31 -3.08 -0.08
C ASN A 9 50.46 -3.74 1.01
N GLY A 10 51.11 -4.65 1.72
CA GLY A 10 50.62 -5.26 2.94
C GLY A 10 50.76 -4.32 4.14
N GLN A 11 49.69 -4.17 4.90
CA GLN A 11 49.80 -3.75 6.30
C GLN A 11 48.95 -4.65 7.18
N LYS A 12 49.65 -5.47 7.99
CA LYS A 12 49.12 -6.18 9.15
C LYS A 12 48.78 -5.15 10.24
N ILE A 13 47.55 -5.18 10.74
CA ILE A 13 47.22 -4.51 12.00
C ILE A 13 46.99 -5.59 13.05
N LEU A 14 47.83 -5.57 14.08
CA LEU A 14 47.81 -6.44 15.26
C LEU A 14 46.54 -6.16 16.10
N GLY A 15 45.94 -7.23 16.58
CA GLY A 15 44.87 -7.18 17.57
C GLY A 15 45.39 -6.83 18.96
N THR A 16 44.64 -5.99 19.66
CA THR A 16 44.75 -5.84 21.11
C THR A 16 43.49 -6.37 21.78
N ARG A 17 43.70 -7.47 22.55
CA ARG A 17 42.72 -7.98 23.53
C ARG A 17 42.67 -7.00 24.70
N SER A 18 41.50 -6.51 25.07
CA SER A 18 41.22 -5.94 26.38
C SER A 18 40.39 -6.92 27.22
N LYS A 19 40.87 -7.13 28.43
CA LYS A 19 40.34 -8.00 29.46
C LYS A 19 39.02 -7.46 30.04
N GLY A 20 38.24 -8.42 30.52
CA GLY A 20 36.91 -8.21 31.08
C GLY A 20 36.92 -7.44 32.41
N ASP A 21 35.73 -6.89 32.67
CA ASP A 21 35.32 -6.52 34.02
C ASP A 21 33.89 -7.06 34.25
N ARG A 22 33.82 -7.96 35.27
CA ARG A 22 32.59 -8.51 35.81
C ARG A 22 32.08 -7.54 36.86
N MET A 23 30.98 -6.85 36.63
CA MET A 23 30.21 -6.24 37.72
C MET A 23 29.02 -7.12 38.07
N ARG A 24 29.10 -7.68 39.28
CA ARG A 24 27.99 -8.33 40.00
C ARG A 24 27.08 -7.23 40.54
N GLY A 25 25.86 -7.11 40.01
CA GLY A 25 24.78 -6.34 40.60
C GLY A 25 24.00 -7.20 41.58
N GLN A 26 24.04 -6.85 42.87
CA GLN A 26 23.26 -7.42 43.95
C GLN A 26 21.79 -6.99 43.80
N PHE A 27 20.88 -7.96 43.73
CA PHE A 27 19.44 -7.74 43.89
C PHE A 27 19.10 -7.67 45.37
N MET A 28 18.73 -6.50 45.89
CA MET A 28 18.05 -6.35 47.18
C MET A 28 16.57 -6.74 47.03
N ARG A 29 16.21 -7.80 47.76
CA ARG A 29 14.82 -8.17 48.05
C ARG A 29 14.33 -7.32 49.21
N THR A 30 13.38 -6.40 48.97
CA THR A 30 12.57 -5.83 50.07
C THR A 30 11.26 -6.56 50.13
N GLY A 31 11.13 -7.37 51.18
CA GLY A 31 9.88 -8.02 51.59
C GLY A 31 8.97 -6.99 52.24
N THR A 32 7.74 -6.88 51.76
CA THR A 32 6.68 -6.15 52.49
C THR A 32 5.66 -7.14 53.00
N THR A 33 5.63 -7.32 54.32
CA THR A 33 4.64 -8.11 55.07
C THR A 33 3.29 -7.37 55.07
N PHE A 34 2.25 -8.04 54.56
CA PHE A 34 0.87 -7.57 54.73
C PHE A 34 0.33 -8.13 56.04
N GLN A 35 0.03 -7.23 56.99
CA GLN A 35 -0.74 -7.51 58.21
C GLN A 35 -2.22 -7.61 57.90
N SER A 36 -2.80 -8.74 58.31
CA SER A 36 -4.24 -9.00 58.29
C SER A 36 -4.94 -8.17 59.37
N VAL A 37 -5.89 -7.36 58.98
CA VAL A 37 -6.84 -6.72 59.95
C VAL A 37 -8.21 -7.37 59.75
N LEU A 38 -8.63 -8.14 60.75
CA LEU A 38 -10.01 -8.62 60.93
C LEU A 38 -10.87 -7.39 61.31
N SER A 39 -11.91 -7.09 60.57
CA SER A 39 -12.99 -6.22 60.99
C SER A 39 -14.33 -6.95 60.89
N VAL A 40 -14.97 -6.96 62.00
CA VAL A 40 -16.25 -7.58 62.35
C VAL A 40 -17.40 -6.92 61.57
N GLY A 41 -18.34 -7.72 61.14
CA GLY A 41 -19.48 -7.35 60.33
C GLY A 41 -20.55 -6.52 61.02
N LEU A 42 -21.27 -5.81 60.19
CA LEU A 42 -22.61 -5.29 60.49
C LEU A 42 -23.51 -5.58 59.26
N LEU A 43 -24.48 -6.49 59.43
CA LEU A 43 -25.51 -6.77 58.43
C LEU A 43 -26.45 -5.58 58.33
N LEU A 44 -26.41 -4.86 57.20
CA LEU A 44 -27.50 -4.00 56.78
C LEU A 44 -28.08 -4.58 55.49
N THR A 45 -29.30 -5.09 55.60
CA THR A 45 -30.11 -5.51 54.44
C THR A 45 -30.64 -4.28 53.72
N ALA A 46 -29.94 -3.87 52.67
CA ALA A 46 -30.45 -2.94 51.68
C ALA A 46 -30.86 -3.69 50.42
N GLY A 47 -32.13 -3.57 50.03
CA GLY A 47 -32.67 -4.21 48.84
C GLY A 47 -31.95 -3.74 47.56
N PHE A 48 -31.24 -4.65 46.92
CA PHE A 48 -30.66 -4.42 45.59
C PHE A 48 -31.76 -4.56 44.54
N HIS A 49 -32.24 -3.41 44.00
CA HIS A 49 -32.89 -3.39 42.73
C HIS A 49 -31.80 -3.67 41.68
N SER A 50 -31.80 -4.88 41.12
CA SER A 50 -30.97 -5.27 39.98
C SER A 50 -31.40 -4.48 38.76
N VAL A 51 -30.71 -3.36 38.48
CA VAL A 51 -30.74 -2.75 37.16
C VAL A 51 -29.98 -3.69 36.24
N GLY A 52 -30.70 -4.49 35.50
CA GLY A 52 -30.14 -5.36 34.46
C GLY A 52 -29.49 -4.48 33.40
N PHE A 53 -28.17 -4.37 33.42
CA PHE A 53 -27.43 -3.97 32.24
C PHE A 53 -27.57 -5.10 31.23
N ALA A 54 -28.49 -4.92 30.28
CA ALA A 54 -28.53 -5.75 29.09
C ALA A 54 -27.22 -5.52 28.36
N GLN A 55 -26.31 -6.49 28.48
CA GLN A 55 -25.09 -6.57 27.70
C GLN A 55 -25.52 -6.76 26.26
N GLN A 56 -25.50 -5.67 25.46
CA GLN A 56 -25.73 -5.77 24.03
C GLN A 56 -24.69 -6.72 23.46
N ALA A 57 -25.15 -7.84 22.96
CA ALA A 57 -24.33 -8.74 22.16
C ALA A 57 -23.70 -7.96 21.01
N PRO A 58 -22.46 -8.26 20.58
CA PRO A 58 -21.84 -7.57 19.45
C PRO A 58 -22.76 -7.76 18.24
N GLN A 59 -23.18 -6.63 17.66
CA GLN A 59 -23.99 -6.60 16.45
C GLN A 59 -23.30 -7.44 15.38
N SER A 60 -24.02 -8.40 14.83
CA SER A 60 -23.51 -9.39 13.90
C SER A 60 -22.89 -8.72 12.66
N SER A 61 -21.88 -9.36 12.07
CA SER A 61 -21.24 -8.99 10.81
C SER A 61 -22.18 -8.75 9.63
N GLN A 62 -23.45 -9.16 9.74
CA GLN A 62 -24.49 -8.92 8.75
C GLN A 62 -25.04 -7.47 8.75
N ASP A 63 -24.91 -6.72 9.85
CA ASP A 63 -25.30 -5.29 9.86
C ASP A 63 -24.23 -4.41 9.19
N SER A 64 -22.96 -4.82 9.19
CA SER A 64 -21.87 -4.12 8.51
C SER A 64 -22.03 -4.10 6.99
N LEU A 65 -22.64 -5.13 6.39
CA LEU A 65 -22.87 -5.23 4.95
C LEU A 65 -23.97 -4.29 4.44
N LYS A 66 -24.87 -3.83 5.30
CA LYS A 66 -25.93 -2.87 4.92
C LYS A 66 -25.42 -1.44 4.68
N HIS A 67 -24.20 -1.13 5.07
CA HIS A 67 -23.61 0.22 5.03
C HIS A 67 -22.41 0.35 4.09
N GLY A 68 -22.13 -0.67 3.26
CA GLY A 68 -20.96 -0.67 2.37
C GLY A 68 -19.64 -0.94 3.13
N VAL A 69 -18.53 -0.83 2.41
CA VAL A 69 -17.19 -0.99 2.96
C VAL A 69 -16.72 0.33 3.58
N ARG A 70 -16.16 0.29 4.78
CA ARG A 70 -15.65 1.48 5.48
C ARG A 70 -14.12 1.50 5.63
N ASN A 71 -13.46 0.38 5.45
CA ASN A 71 -12.00 0.27 5.55
C ASN A 71 -11.37 0.34 4.15
N ILE A 72 -10.43 1.25 3.95
CA ILE A 72 -9.76 1.48 2.67
C ILE A 72 -8.25 1.36 2.88
N VAL A 73 -7.59 0.55 2.05
CA VAL A 73 -6.13 0.47 1.98
C VAL A 73 -5.68 1.00 0.62
N LEU A 74 -4.85 2.04 0.65
CA LEU A 74 -4.31 2.73 -0.52
C LEU A 74 -2.89 2.24 -0.79
N VAL A 75 -2.63 1.74 -2.00
CA VAL A 75 -1.36 1.16 -2.44
C VAL A 75 -0.80 2.00 -3.58
N HIS A 76 0.38 2.59 -3.35
CA HIS A 76 1.06 3.42 -4.34
C HIS A 76 1.78 2.60 -5.42
N GLY A 77 2.15 3.25 -6.52
CA GLY A 77 2.92 2.66 -7.61
C GLY A 77 4.44 2.78 -7.44
N ALA A 78 5.18 2.34 -8.45
CA ALA A 78 6.61 2.59 -8.58
C ALA A 78 6.89 4.09 -8.62
N TRP A 79 8.06 4.51 -8.13
CA TRP A 79 8.53 5.89 -8.09
C TRP A 79 7.63 6.86 -7.30
N ALA A 80 6.66 6.34 -6.57
CA ALA A 80 5.76 7.05 -5.69
C ALA A 80 5.88 6.49 -4.26
N ASP A 81 5.14 7.06 -3.34
CA ASP A 81 5.02 6.61 -1.96
C ASP A 81 3.60 6.89 -1.42
N GLY A 82 3.34 6.53 -0.17
CA GLY A 82 2.01 6.73 0.43
C GLY A 82 1.56 8.19 0.49
N SER A 83 2.47 9.18 0.37
CA SER A 83 2.12 10.60 0.34
C SER A 83 1.44 11.02 -0.96
N SER A 84 1.54 10.21 -2.04
CA SER A 84 0.79 10.44 -3.27
C SER A 84 -0.73 10.44 -3.05
N TRP A 85 -1.19 9.86 -1.95
CA TRP A 85 -2.60 9.84 -1.55
C TRP A 85 -3.00 10.99 -0.62
N SER A 86 -2.08 11.94 -0.32
CA SER A 86 -2.30 13.01 0.67
C SER A 86 -3.50 13.92 0.36
N GLY A 87 -3.88 14.07 -0.92
CA GLY A 87 -5.08 14.80 -1.32
C GLY A 87 -6.37 13.98 -1.15
N VAL A 88 -6.30 12.65 -1.26
CA VAL A 88 -7.45 11.73 -1.20
C VAL A 88 -7.78 11.33 0.24
N ILE A 89 -6.77 11.07 1.07
CA ILE A 89 -6.95 10.60 2.46
C ILE A 89 -7.91 11.50 3.25
N PRO A 90 -7.70 12.83 3.34
CA PRO A 90 -8.55 13.69 4.16
C PRO A 90 -10.00 13.75 3.67
N LEU A 91 -10.24 13.55 2.36
CA LEU A 91 -11.58 13.51 1.79
C LEU A 91 -12.33 12.25 2.26
N LEU A 92 -11.71 11.09 2.10
CA LEU A 92 -12.28 9.82 2.55
C LEU A 92 -12.50 9.78 4.08
N GLU A 93 -11.56 10.30 4.86
CA GLU A 93 -11.70 10.37 6.33
C GLU A 93 -12.82 11.32 6.76
N ALA A 94 -13.03 12.44 6.05
CA ALA A 94 -14.13 13.37 6.31
C ALA A 94 -15.49 12.71 6.10
N ASP A 95 -15.60 11.75 5.17
CA ASP A 95 -16.83 10.99 4.89
C ASP A 95 -16.93 9.70 5.73
N GLY A 96 -16.06 9.56 6.74
CA GLY A 96 -16.14 8.53 7.77
C GLY A 96 -15.54 7.18 7.35
N TYR A 97 -14.66 7.15 6.35
CA TYR A 97 -13.86 5.97 6.02
C TYR A 97 -12.62 5.89 6.92
N HIS A 98 -12.19 4.67 7.20
CA HIS A 98 -10.92 4.40 7.85
C HIS A 98 -9.87 4.13 6.77
N VAL A 99 -8.81 4.92 6.72
CA VAL A 99 -7.85 4.89 5.62
C VAL A 99 -6.46 4.50 6.10
N VAL A 100 -5.80 3.64 5.35
CA VAL A 100 -4.38 3.30 5.52
C VAL A 100 -3.69 3.40 4.17
N ALA A 101 -2.72 4.30 4.03
CA ALA A 101 -1.80 4.30 2.90
C ALA A 101 -0.53 3.52 3.28
N VAL A 102 -0.13 2.59 2.43
CA VAL A 102 1.07 1.77 2.63
C VAL A 102 2.34 2.49 2.16
N GLN A 103 3.50 1.94 2.57
CA GLN A 103 4.82 2.32 2.06
C GLN A 103 5.48 1.04 1.55
N LEU A 104 5.46 0.85 0.22
CA LEU A 104 6.04 -0.31 -0.43
C LEU A 104 7.56 -0.18 -0.49
N PRO A 105 8.33 -1.22 -0.18
CA PRO A 105 9.79 -1.23 -0.35
C PRO A 105 10.23 -1.24 -1.80
N LEU A 106 9.38 -1.68 -2.74
CA LEU A 106 9.66 -1.77 -4.18
C LEU A 106 10.91 -2.62 -4.51
N THR A 107 11.19 -3.62 -3.67
CA THR A 107 12.33 -4.55 -3.81
C THR A 107 11.93 -5.89 -4.42
N SER A 108 10.77 -6.42 -4.04
CA SER A 108 10.14 -7.61 -4.62
C SER A 108 8.62 -7.56 -4.45
N LEU A 109 7.87 -8.21 -5.35
CA LEU A 109 6.40 -8.31 -5.22
C LEU A 109 6.00 -8.97 -3.88
N THR A 110 6.73 -10.00 -3.44
CA THR A 110 6.49 -10.66 -2.16
C THR A 110 6.63 -9.72 -0.95
N ASP A 111 7.62 -8.83 -0.94
CA ASP A 111 7.80 -7.85 0.13
C ASP A 111 6.69 -6.81 0.12
N ASP A 112 6.30 -6.36 -1.08
CA ASP A 112 5.23 -5.38 -1.29
C ASP A 112 3.86 -5.95 -0.87
N ASP A 113 3.57 -7.20 -1.24
CA ASP A 113 2.39 -7.95 -0.79
C ASP A 113 2.34 -8.07 0.73
N ALA A 114 3.46 -8.41 1.35
CA ALA A 114 3.54 -8.52 2.81
C ALA A 114 3.25 -7.18 3.51
N VAL A 115 3.62 -6.03 2.91
CA VAL A 115 3.26 -4.70 3.42
C VAL A 115 1.76 -4.46 3.32
N ALA A 116 1.17 -4.73 2.15
CA ALA A 116 -0.28 -4.56 1.94
C ALA A 116 -1.08 -5.49 2.87
N GLN A 117 -0.65 -6.75 3.03
CA GLN A 117 -1.28 -7.72 3.94
C GLN A 117 -1.25 -7.26 5.41
N ARG A 118 -0.13 -6.68 5.87
CA ARG A 118 -0.04 -6.09 7.22
C ARG A 118 -0.99 -4.90 7.40
N ALA A 119 -1.19 -4.10 6.34
CA ALA A 119 -2.14 -2.98 6.38
C ALA A 119 -3.59 -3.48 6.48
N ILE A 120 -3.97 -4.53 5.73
CA ILE A 120 -5.27 -5.18 5.83
C ILE A 120 -5.50 -5.70 7.26
N THR A 121 -4.55 -6.44 7.80
CA THR A 121 -4.62 -6.98 9.17
C THR A 121 -4.75 -5.87 10.21
N ARG A 122 -3.97 -4.80 10.07
CA ARG A 122 -4.00 -3.65 10.99
C ARG A 122 -5.35 -2.95 10.98
N ILE A 123 -5.90 -2.66 9.80
CA ILE A 123 -7.15 -1.91 9.70
C ILE A 123 -8.34 -2.75 10.17
N THR A 124 -8.39 -4.05 9.83
CA THR A 124 -9.48 -4.96 10.26
C THR A 124 -9.42 -5.29 11.74
N THR A 125 -8.24 -5.23 12.37
CA THR A 125 -8.09 -5.38 13.82
C THR A 125 -8.61 -4.13 14.55
N ALA A 126 -8.33 -2.93 14.03
CA ALA A 126 -8.78 -1.68 14.62
C ALA A 126 -10.28 -1.43 14.35
N TYR A 127 -10.73 -1.77 13.16
CA TYR A 127 -12.09 -1.52 12.67
C TYR A 127 -12.62 -2.80 11.98
N PRO A 128 -13.28 -3.70 12.74
CA PRO A 128 -13.80 -4.95 12.19
C PRO A 128 -14.76 -4.72 11.02
N GLY A 129 -14.47 -5.33 9.87
CA GLY A 129 -15.29 -5.21 8.66
C GLY A 129 -14.48 -5.41 7.37
N PRO A 130 -15.16 -5.42 6.22
CA PRO A 130 -14.53 -5.63 4.93
C PRO A 130 -13.65 -4.45 4.51
N VAL A 131 -12.69 -4.73 3.62
CA VAL A 131 -11.70 -3.79 3.11
C VAL A 131 -11.88 -3.61 1.60
N LEU A 132 -11.78 -2.37 1.13
CA LEU A 132 -11.57 -2.01 -0.27
C LEU A 132 -10.08 -1.73 -0.48
N LEU A 133 -9.44 -2.44 -1.41
CA LEU A 133 -8.07 -2.14 -1.83
C LEU A 133 -8.09 -1.18 -3.01
N VAL A 134 -7.23 -0.17 -2.97
CA VAL A 134 -7.06 0.81 -4.04
C VAL A 134 -5.60 0.80 -4.47
N GLY A 135 -5.32 0.48 -5.71
CA GLY A 135 -3.96 0.40 -6.27
C GLY A 135 -3.74 1.42 -7.38
N HIS A 136 -2.66 2.20 -7.28
CA HIS A 136 -2.19 3.07 -8.33
C HIS A 136 -1.02 2.43 -9.07
N SER A 137 -1.02 2.48 -10.41
CA SER A 137 0.11 2.05 -11.23
C SER A 137 0.55 0.61 -10.91
N TYR A 138 1.81 0.37 -10.55
CA TYR A 138 2.30 -0.92 -10.05
C TYR A 138 1.52 -1.42 -8.81
N GLY A 139 0.98 -0.54 -8.00
CA GLY A 139 0.09 -0.93 -6.89
C GLY A 139 -1.10 -1.77 -7.32
N GLY A 140 -1.51 -1.69 -8.59
CA GLY A 140 -2.52 -2.58 -9.18
C GLY A 140 -2.06 -4.04 -9.28
N VAL A 141 -0.78 -4.29 -9.53
CA VAL A 141 -0.19 -5.65 -9.48
C VAL A 141 -0.32 -6.20 -8.06
N VAL A 142 0.07 -5.40 -7.05
CA VAL A 142 0.02 -5.78 -5.62
C VAL A 142 -1.41 -6.09 -5.17
N ILE A 143 -2.39 -5.21 -5.46
CA ILE A 143 -3.79 -5.47 -5.06
C ILE A 143 -4.42 -6.63 -5.83
N GLY A 144 -3.89 -6.97 -7.00
CA GLY A 144 -4.34 -8.10 -7.81
C GLY A 144 -3.80 -9.45 -7.34
N ASP A 145 -2.71 -9.48 -6.56
CA ASP A 145 -2.04 -10.70 -6.09
C ASP A 145 -2.56 -11.16 -4.71
N THR A 146 -1.68 -11.65 -3.85
CA THR A 146 -2.00 -12.24 -2.53
C THR A 146 -2.87 -11.34 -1.65
N PRO A 147 -2.60 -10.02 -1.50
CA PRO A 147 -3.45 -9.15 -0.70
C PRO A 147 -4.91 -9.09 -1.18
N GLY A 148 -5.13 -9.04 -2.49
CA GLY A 148 -6.48 -9.01 -3.06
C GLY A 148 -7.29 -10.28 -2.81
N ASN A 149 -6.63 -11.41 -2.60
CA ASN A 149 -7.23 -12.68 -2.27
C ASN A 149 -7.53 -12.87 -0.77
N ASP A 150 -7.15 -11.92 0.10
CA ASP A 150 -7.52 -11.95 1.52
C ASP A 150 -9.05 -12.01 1.67
N PRO A 151 -9.59 -12.87 2.55
CA PRO A 151 -11.04 -13.02 2.74
C PRO A 151 -11.73 -11.75 3.25
N ASN A 152 -11.00 -10.83 3.88
CA ASN A 152 -11.55 -9.54 4.31
C ASN A 152 -11.66 -8.54 3.15
N VAL A 153 -10.99 -8.75 2.02
CA VAL A 153 -11.08 -7.86 0.87
C VAL A 153 -12.37 -8.09 0.11
N ALA A 154 -13.16 -7.05 -0.04
CA ALA A 154 -14.48 -7.09 -0.68
C ALA A 154 -14.48 -6.54 -2.12
N GLY A 155 -13.45 -5.81 -2.53
CA GLY A 155 -13.36 -5.26 -3.88
C GLY A 155 -12.02 -4.55 -4.13
N LEU A 156 -11.78 -4.20 -5.40
CA LEU A 156 -10.52 -3.64 -5.90
C LEU A 156 -10.80 -2.38 -6.73
N VAL A 157 -10.04 -1.32 -6.49
CA VAL A 157 -10.06 -0.09 -7.30
C VAL A 157 -8.69 0.12 -7.93
N TYR A 158 -8.64 0.21 -9.22
CA TYR A 158 -7.44 0.47 -10.02
C TYR A 158 -7.43 1.95 -10.43
N VAL A 159 -6.36 2.68 -10.17
CA VAL A 159 -6.22 4.10 -10.52
C VAL A 159 -5.00 4.23 -11.42
N ALA A 160 -5.20 4.47 -12.73
CA ALA A 160 -4.12 4.49 -13.72
C ALA A 160 -3.14 3.32 -13.49
N ALA A 161 -3.64 2.08 -13.46
CA ALA A 161 -2.94 0.97 -12.85
C ALA A 161 -2.81 -0.26 -13.76
N PHE A 162 -1.83 -1.11 -13.47
CA PHE A 162 -1.72 -2.42 -14.09
C PHE A 162 -2.70 -3.42 -13.46
N ALA A 163 -3.33 -4.23 -14.29
CA ALA A 163 -4.18 -5.34 -13.88
C ALA A 163 -3.76 -6.62 -14.63
N PRO A 164 -2.56 -7.18 -14.32
CA PRO A 164 -2.03 -8.35 -15.04
C PRO A 164 -2.88 -9.59 -14.80
N ASP A 165 -2.89 -10.47 -15.78
CA ASP A 165 -3.37 -11.83 -15.64
C ASP A 165 -2.22 -12.78 -15.23
N SER A 166 -2.54 -14.03 -14.95
CA SER A 166 -1.54 -15.06 -14.62
C SER A 166 -0.48 -15.15 -15.73
N GLY A 167 0.78 -15.00 -15.33
CA GLY A 167 1.93 -15.02 -16.25
C GLY A 167 2.23 -13.70 -16.93
N GLU A 168 1.42 -12.66 -16.75
CA GLU A 168 1.73 -11.29 -17.18
C GLU A 168 2.42 -10.50 -16.09
N SER A 169 3.20 -9.49 -16.48
CA SER A 169 3.82 -8.50 -15.58
C SER A 169 3.55 -7.09 -16.10
N ALA A 170 3.86 -6.07 -15.29
CA ALA A 170 3.79 -4.69 -15.74
C ALA A 170 4.65 -4.47 -17.00
N LEU A 171 5.87 -5.04 -17.04
CA LEU A 171 6.74 -4.96 -18.21
C LEU A 171 6.14 -5.67 -19.41
N SER A 172 5.69 -6.93 -19.30
CA SER A 172 5.13 -7.67 -20.42
C SER A 172 3.89 -6.99 -20.99
N LEU A 173 3.07 -6.34 -20.17
CA LEU A 173 1.93 -5.54 -20.63
C LEU A 173 2.39 -4.32 -21.44
N LEU A 174 3.42 -3.59 -20.97
CA LEU A 174 4.00 -2.48 -21.75
C LEU A 174 4.61 -2.93 -23.07
N GLU A 175 5.17 -4.14 -23.15
CA GLU A 175 5.71 -4.73 -24.37
C GLU A 175 4.63 -5.04 -25.44
N THR A 176 3.35 -5.11 -25.05
CA THR A 176 2.24 -5.25 -26.00
C THR A 176 1.97 -3.96 -26.81
N LEU A 177 2.48 -2.83 -26.37
CA LEU A 177 2.31 -1.56 -27.06
C LEU A 177 3.06 -1.57 -28.38
N LYS A 178 2.43 -1.07 -29.45
CA LYS A 178 3.07 -0.95 -30.80
C LYS A 178 4.27 0.02 -30.80
N THR A 179 4.24 0.99 -29.92
CA THR A 179 5.33 1.95 -29.67
C THR A 179 5.65 1.97 -28.20
N PRO A 180 6.93 2.04 -27.79
CA PRO A 180 7.28 2.14 -26.40
C PRO A 180 6.52 3.27 -25.69
N SER A 181 6.16 3.05 -24.43
CA SER A 181 5.53 4.09 -23.62
C SER A 181 6.39 5.37 -23.58
N PRO A 182 5.78 6.56 -23.64
CA PRO A 182 6.52 7.83 -23.65
C PRO A 182 7.47 8.05 -22.46
N ILE A 183 7.24 7.40 -21.32
CA ILE A 183 8.14 7.46 -20.17
C ILE A 183 9.46 6.72 -20.37
N THR A 184 9.50 5.74 -21.28
CA THR A 184 10.63 4.82 -21.45
C THR A 184 11.99 5.51 -21.65
N PRO A 185 12.13 6.59 -22.47
CA PRO A 185 13.42 7.26 -22.67
C PRO A 185 13.95 7.98 -21.41
N PHE A 186 13.10 8.17 -20.40
CA PHE A 186 13.42 8.90 -19.17
C PHE A 186 13.76 8.01 -17.98
N LEU A 187 13.79 6.70 -18.19
CA LEU A 187 14.17 5.75 -17.14
C LEU A 187 15.68 5.79 -16.92
N VAL A 188 16.08 5.91 -15.66
CA VAL A 188 17.49 6.01 -15.24
C VAL A 188 17.80 4.81 -14.34
N PHE A 189 18.65 3.91 -14.87
CA PHE A 189 19.09 2.73 -14.13
C PHE A 189 20.29 3.10 -13.25
N ASP A 190 20.35 2.46 -12.08
CA ASP A 190 21.53 2.53 -11.20
C ASP A 190 22.74 1.78 -11.81
N ALA A 191 23.89 1.85 -11.17
CA ALA A 191 25.11 1.21 -11.65
C ALA A 191 25.02 -0.32 -11.70
N SER A 192 24.12 -0.94 -10.96
CA SER A 192 23.88 -2.39 -10.98
C SER A 192 22.91 -2.81 -12.11
N GLY A 193 22.13 -1.88 -12.67
CA GLY A 193 21.03 -2.15 -13.57
C GLY A 193 19.83 -2.81 -12.92
N GLN A 194 19.82 -2.94 -11.59
CA GLN A 194 18.74 -3.61 -10.86
C GLN A 194 17.64 -2.66 -10.37
N PHE A 195 17.95 -1.39 -10.23
CA PHE A 195 17.00 -0.38 -9.79
C PHE A 195 16.87 0.73 -10.81
N VAL A 196 15.65 1.26 -10.92
CA VAL A 196 15.31 2.30 -11.88
C VAL A 196 14.54 3.44 -11.22
N THR A 197 14.87 4.65 -11.63
CA THR A 197 14.17 5.90 -11.28
C THR A 197 13.74 6.61 -12.56
N ILE A 198 12.98 7.70 -12.42
CA ILE A 198 12.62 8.58 -13.54
C ILE A 198 13.51 9.84 -13.47
N SER A 199 14.08 10.26 -14.59
CA SER A 199 14.80 11.53 -14.66
C SER A 199 13.89 12.73 -14.34
N PRO A 200 14.43 13.87 -13.86
CA PRO A 200 13.64 15.08 -13.63
C PRO A 200 12.85 15.52 -14.86
N GLN A 201 13.41 15.34 -16.05
CA GLN A 201 12.74 15.61 -17.31
C GLN A 201 11.56 14.66 -17.53
N GLY A 202 11.73 13.37 -17.25
CA GLY A 202 10.67 12.37 -17.39
C GLY A 202 9.52 12.60 -16.42
N VAL A 203 9.82 13.03 -15.18
CA VAL A 203 8.77 13.46 -14.23
C VAL A 203 7.96 14.61 -14.82
N ALA A 204 8.61 15.58 -15.44
CA ALA A 204 7.95 16.77 -15.99
C ALA A 204 7.22 16.52 -17.32
N GLU A 205 7.62 15.55 -18.13
CA GLU A 205 7.11 15.35 -19.48
C GLU A 205 6.21 14.13 -19.67
N ALA A 206 6.39 13.09 -18.81
CA ALA A 206 5.74 11.79 -19.01
C ALA A 206 5.15 11.13 -17.77
N PHE A 207 5.39 11.64 -16.57
CA PHE A 207 4.87 11.05 -15.34
C PHE A 207 3.89 11.99 -14.61
N ALA A 208 4.27 13.27 -14.48
CA ALA A 208 3.54 14.31 -13.76
C ALA A 208 3.40 15.59 -14.60
N GLN A 209 3.25 15.46 -15.91
CA GLN A 209 3.30 16.58 -16.85
C GLN A 209 2.26 17.66 -16.57
N ASP A 210 1.13 17.32 -15.97
CA ASP A 210 0.03 18.23 -15.70
C ASP A 210 0.00 18.75 -14.25
N LEU A 211 0.97 18.34 -13.43
CA LEU A 211 1.14 18.86 -12.08
C LEU A 211 1.98 20.14 -12.07
N SER A 212 1.86 20.93 -10.99
CA SER A 212 2.65 22.15 -10.84
C SER A 212 4.15 21.84 -10.80
N LYS A 213 4.98 22.83 -11.19
CA LYS A 213 6.45 22.70 -11.12
C LYS A 213 6.95 22.36 -9.72
N ARG A 214 6.28 22.84 -8.68
CA ARG A 214 6.61 22.55 -7.29
C ARG A 214 6.41 21.06 -6.98
N GLU A 215 5.30 20.49 -7.40
CA GLU A 215 4.98 19.07 -7.21
C GLU A 215 5.92 18.18 -8.01
N GLN A 216 6.25 18.55 -9.26
CA GLN A 216 7.23 17.85 -10.09
C GLN A 216 8.61 17.79 -9.43
N VAL A 217 9.07 18.90 -8.83
CA VAL A 217 10.34 18.96 -8.09
C VAL A 217 10.27 18.09 -6.84
N GLN A 218 9.17 18.12 -6.11
CA GLN A 218 8.97 17.28 -4.93
C GLN A 218 9.00 15.79 -5.30
N LEU A 219 8.22 15.37 -6.29
CA LEU A 219 8.19 13.99 -6.79
C LEU A 219 9.58 13.51 -7.23
N THR A 220 10.32 14.35 -7.95
CA THR A 220 11.69 14.05 -8.36
C THR A 220 12.61 13.78 -7.16
N ALA A 221 12.44 14.54 -6.07
CA ALA A 221 13.28 14.43 -4.89
C ALA A 221 12.89 13.27 -3.95
N THR A 222 11.61 12.89 -3.95
CA THR A 222 11.08 11.89 -3.00
C THR A 222 10.89 10.51 -3.63
N GLN A 223 10.97 10.37 -4.96
CA GLN A 223 10.83 9.07 -5.60
C GLN A 223 11.84 8.04 -5.06
N GLY A 224 11.35 6.88 -4.64
CA GLY A 224 12.18 5.72 -4.35
C GLY A 224 12.56 4.98 -5.62
N PRO A 225 13.78 4.41 -5.73
CA PRO A 225 14.12 3.52 -6.82
C PRO A 225 13.24 2.27 -6.77
N ALA A 226 12.68 1.88 -7.90
CA ALA A 226 11.97 0.61 -8.02
C ALA A 226 12.91 -0.46 -8.55
N SER A 227 12.87 -1.66 -7.99
CA SER A 227 13.58 -2.80 -8.56
C SER A 227 12.99 -3.18 -9.92
N VAL A 228 13.83 -3.47 -10.90
CA VAL A 228 13.37 -4.03 -12.18
C VAL A 228 12.59 -5.34 -11.95
N ALA A 229 12.94 -6.09 -10.91
CA ALA A 229 12.26 -7.32 -10.55
C ALA A 229 10.79 -7.11 -10.18
N VAL A 230 10.40 -5.99 -9.54
CA VAL A 230 8.98 -5.73 -9.23
C VAL A 230 8.17 -5.44 -10.49
N LEU A 231 8.77 -4.74 -11.47
CA LEU A 231 8.11 -4.45 -12.74
C LEU A 231 7.98 -5.68 -13.63
N ALA A 232 8.89 -6.65 -13.49
CA ALA A 232 8.90 -7.92 -14.20
C ALA A 232 8.14 -9.04 -13.46
N ALA A 233 7.72 -8.82 -12.22
CA ALA A 233 7.04 -9.82 -11.42
C ALA A 233 5.65 -10.14 -11.99
N THR A 234 5.34 -11.43 -12.08
CA THR A 234 4.00 -11.93 -12.41
C THR A 234 3.23 -12.24 -11.13
N PRO A 235 1.89 -12.16 -11.12
CA PRO A 235 1.09 -12.59 -9.98
C PRO A 235 1.47 -14.00 -9.52
N THR A 236 1.59 -14.18 -8.21
CA THR A 236 2.00 -15.44 -7.57
C THR A 236 0.81 -16.38 -7.37
N VAL A 237 -0.40 -15.83 -7.43
CA VAL A 237 -1.68 -16.53 -7.31
C VAL A 237 -2.61 -16.17 -8.46
N ILE A 238 -3.79 -16.79 -8.52
CA ILE A 238 -4.83 -16.36 -9.47
C ILE A 238 -5.21 -14.92 -9.14
N PRO A 239 -5.17 -14.00 -10.11
CA PRO A 239 -5.45 -12.59 -9.86
C PRO A 239 -6.83 -12.36 -9.24
N ALA A 240 -6.86 -11.57 -8.18
CA ALA A 240 -8.05 -11.35 -7.35
C ALA A 240 -9.22 -10.73 -8.13
N TRP A 241 -8.97 -9.95 -9.17
CA TRP A 241 -10.00 -9.37 -10.04
C TRP A 241 -10.86 -10.43 -10.76
N ARG A 242 -10.40 -11.70 -10.86
CA ARG A 242 -11.20 -12.79 -11.41
C ARG A 242 -12.38 -13.20 -10.53
N THR A 243 -12.34 -12.85 -9.25
CA THR A 243 -13.36 -13.23 -8.26
C THR A 243 -13.94 -12.06 -7.48
N LYS A 244 -13.25 -10.91 -7.49
CA LYS A 244 -13.66 -9.70 -6.76
C LYS A 244 -14.24 -8.66 -7.72
N PRO A 245 -15.29 -7.92 -7.31
CA PRO A 245 -15.75 -6.76 -8.07
C PRO A 245 -14.64 -5.73 -8.17
N SER A 246 -14.52 -5.13 -9.35
CA SER A 246 -13.41 -4.23 -9.67
C SER A 246 -13.93 -2.93 -10.29
N TRP A 247 -13.22 -1.84 -9.98
CA TRP A 247 -13.42 -0.50 -10.52
C TRP A 247 -12.14 0.02 -11.10
N PHE A 248 -12.21 0.88 -12.11
CA PHE A 248 -11.04 1.39 -12.79
C PHE A 248 -11.18 2.88 -13.13
N ILE A 249 -10.18 3.68 -12.77
CA ILE A 249 -10.00 5.05 -13.23
C ILE A 249 -8.96 5.03 -14.34
N VAL A 250 -9.38 5.33 -15.56
CA VAL A 250 -8.48 5.52 -16.70
C VAL A 250 -8.02 6.98 -16.74
N ALA A 251 -6.71 7.18 -16.80
CA ALA A 251 -6.10 8.50 -16.97
C ALA A 251 -5.86 8.79 -18.46
N SER A 252 -6.72 9.63 -19.08
CA SER A 252 -6.71 9.79 -20.54
C SER A 252 -5.46 10.48 -21.10
N GLN A 253 -4.64 11.10 -20.25
CA GLN A 253 -3.39 11.76 -20.63
C GLN A 253 -2.16 11.01 -20.06
N ASP A 254 -2.35 9.76 -19.62
CA ASP A 254 -1.26 8.94 -19.11
C ASP A 254 -0.21 8.64 -20.19
N LYS A 255 1.05 8.93 -19.85
CA LYS A 255 2.22 8.67 -20.69
C LYS A 255 3.16 7.62 -20.09
N ALA A 256 2.79 7.04 -18.93
CA ALA A 256 3.53 5.94 -18.30
C ALA A 256 2.97 4.57 -18.69
N ILE A 257 1.65 4.36 -18.53
CA ILE A 257 0.96 3.12 -18.95
C ILE A 257 0.34 3.30 -20.34
N THR A 258 -0.19 4.47 -20.62
CA THR A 258 -1.05 4.91 -21.74
C THR A 258 -2.52 4.55 -21.55
N ALA A 259 -3.38 5.50 -21.88
CA ALA A 259 -4.84 5.35 -21.75
C ALA A 259 -5.38 4.09 -22.45
N GLY A 260 -4.90 3.82 -23.68
CA GLY A 260 -5.37 2.64 -24.43
C GLY A 260 -5.03 1.30 -23.78
N LEU A 261 -3.90 1.19 -23.08
CA LEU A 261 -3.57 -0.02 -22.32
C LEU A 261 -4.42 -0.12 -21.05
N GLU A 262 -4.64 1.00 -20.36
CA GLU A 262 -5.53 1.04 -19.19
C GLU A 262 -6.96 0.64 -19.56
N GLU A 263 -7.52 1.20 -20.66
CA GLU A 263 -8.85 0.84 -21.19
C GLU A 263 -8.95 -0.66 -21.50
N SER A 264 -7.94 -1.22 -22.16
CA SER A 264 -7.89 -2.65 -22.49
C SER A 264 -7.88 -3.53 -21.22
N MET A 265 -7.12 -3.14 -20.20
CA MET A 265 -7.11 -3.87 -18.92
C MET A 265 -8.44 -3.72 -18.18
N ALA A 266 -9.02 -2.52 -18.11
CA ALA A 266 -10.30 -2.26 -17.46
C ALA A 266 -11.44 -3.08 -18.10
N GLU A 267 -11.49 -3.15 -19.44
CA GLU A 267 -12.44 -3.97 -20.18
C GLU A 267 -12.24 -5.46 -19.87
N ARG A 268 -11.01 -5.94 -19.95
CA ARG A 268 -10.66 -7.34 -19.70
C ARG A 268 -11.09 -7.83 -18.32
N ILE A 269 -10.90 -7.02 -17.28
CA ILE A 269 -11.28 -7.40 -15.91
C ILE A 269 -12.76 -7.12 -15.59
N GLY A 270 -13.52 -6.59 -16.56
CA GLY A 270 -14.94 -6.27 -16.38
C GLY A 270 -15.20 -5.18 -15.34
N ALA A 271 -14.29 -4.21 -15.20
CA ALA A 271 -14.36 -3.17 -14.20
C ALA A 271 -15.47 -2.14 -14.50
N THR A 272 -16.11 -1.63 -13.45
CA THR A 272 -16.87 -0.37 -13.54
C THR A 272 -15.86 0.76 -13.75
N THR A 273 -15.93 1.48 -14.87
CA THR A 273 -14.86 2.37 -15.32
C THR A 273 -15.31 3.81 -15.43
N ILE A 274 -14.45 4.75 -15.03
CA ILE A 274 -14.52 6.17 -15.40
C ILE A 274 -13.22 6.60 -16.06
N THR A 275 -13.29 7.66 -16.87
CA THR A 275 -12.09 8.28 -17.47
C THR A 275 -11.94 9.70 -16.94
N LEU A 276 -10.73 10.03 -16.47
CA LEU A 276 -10.37 11.38 -16.02
C LEU A 276 -9.34 12.00 -16.98
N PRO A 277 -9.41 13.32 -17.26
CA PRO A 277 -8.45 14.01 -18.10
C PRO A 277 -7.17 14.34 -17.33
N THR A 278 -6.50 13.30 -16.82
CA THR A 278 -5.33 13.43 -15.93
C THR A 278 -4.11 12.75 -16.53
N CYS A 279 -2.92 13.20 -16.07
CA CYS A 279 -1.69 12.43 -16.21
C CYS A 279 -1.73 11.15 -15.37
N HIS A 280 -0.62 10.42 -15.34
CA HIS A 280 -0.49 9.16 -14.56
C HIS A 280 -0.85 9.29 -13.07
N LEU A 281 -0.64 10.46 -12.48
CA LEU A 281 -0.88 10.73 -11.05
C LEU A 281 -2.28 11.34 -10.81
N ALA A 282 -3.32 10.65 -11.25
CA ALA A 282 -4.71 11.10 -11.16
C ALA A 282 -5.12 11.51 -9.72
N MET A 283 -4.62 10.82 -8.70
CA MET A 283 -4.92 11.08 -7.29
C MET A 283 -4.29 12.38 -6.76
N LEU A 284 -3.27 12.91 -7.42
CA LEU A 284 -2.69 14.21 -7.10
C LEU A 284 -3.34 15.33 -7.92
N GLN A 285 -3.73 15.06 -9.17
CA GLN A 285 -4.30 16.05 -10.07
C GLN A 285 -5.79 16.31 -9.80
N GLU A 286 -6.55 15.24 -9.55
CA GLU A 286 -8.00 15.27 -9.35
C GLU A 286 -8.43 14.49 -8.10
N PRO A 287 -7.87 14.82 -6.90
CA PRO A 287 -8.09 14.04 -5.67
C PRO A 287 -9.56 13.91 -5.29
N GLN A 288 -10.37 14.95 -5.54
CA GLN A 288 -11.80 14.93 -5.27
C GLN A 288 -12.51 13.85 -6.10
N ARG A 289 -12.25 13.82 -7.41
CA ARG A 289 -12.88 12.86 -8.31
C ARG A 289 -12.44 11.43 -8.03
N VAL A 290 -11.18 11.25 -7.64
CA VAL A 290 -10.65 9.94 -7.23
C VAL A 290 -11.31 9.48 -5.93
N ALA A 291 -11.45 10.34 -4.93
CA ALA A 291 -12.13 10.03 -3.67
C ALA A 291 -13.60 9.66 -3.92
N GLU A 292 -14.36 10.48 -4.65
CA GLU A 292 -15.76 10.21 -5.01
C GLU A 292 -15.95 8.84 -5.68
N PHE A 293 -15.03 8.44 -6.58
CA PHE A 293 -15.12 7.14 -7.24
C PHE A 293 -14.77 5.97 -6.30
N ILE A 294 -13.83 6.14 -5.41
CA ILE A 294 -13.52 5.16 -4.35
C ILE A 294 -14.74 4.97 -3.44
N GLU A 295 -15.43 6.04 -3.07
CA GLU A 295 -16.66 5.99 -2.26
C GLU A 295 -17.80 5.30 -2.99
N GLN A 296 -17.96 5.55 -4.29
CA GLN A 296 -18.94 4.83 -5.12
C GLN A 296 -18.65 3.32 -5.12
N ALA A 297 -17.38 2.93 -5.25
CA ALA A 297 -16.98 1.53 -5.15
C ALA A 297 -17.32 0.95 -3.77
N ALA A 298 -16.94 1.64 -2.70
CA ALA A 298 -17.15 1.22 -1.32
C ALA A 298 -18.63 1.04 -0.97
N THR A 299 -19.51 1.94 -1.44
CA THR A 299 -20.95 1.89 -1.18
C THR A 299 -21.66 0.83 -2.02
N SER A 300 -21.23 0.59 -3.25
CA SER A 300 -21.87 -0.39 -4.16
C SER A 300 -21.65 -1.85 -3.73
N ILE A 301 -20.63 -2.14 -2.92
CA ILE A 301 -20.37 -3.50 -2.39
C ILE A 301 -21.43 -3.95 -1.38
N GLY A 302 -22.02 -3.04 -0.61
CA GLY A 302 -23.04 -3.36 0.41
C GLY A 302 -24.47 -3.47 -0.11
N GLY A 303 -24.73 -3.13 -1.37
CA GLY A 303 -26.07 -3.06 -1.98
C GLY A 303 -26.52 -4.29 -2.78
N ARG A 304 -25.77 -5.40 -2.71
CA ARG A 304 -26.11 -6.65 -3.42
C ARG A 304 -26.62 -7.73 -2.50
#